data_1f05fcda12084edf3a306274a641112e
#
_entry.id   1f05fcda12084edf3a306274a641112e
#
_cell.length_a   1.000
_cell.length_b   1.000
_cell.length_c   1.000
_cell.angle_alpha   90.00
_cell.angle_beta   90.00
_cell.angle_gamma   90.00
#
_symmetry.space_group_name_H-M   'P 1'
#
loop_
_entity.id
_entity.type
_entity.pdbx_description
1 polymer ?
#
loop_
_entity_poly.entity_id
_entity_poly.type
_entity_poly.pdbx_seq_one_letter_code
_entity_poly.pdbx_strand_id
1 'polypeptide(L)'
;MLIYRTIEEIPAPFPQAAVTVGNFDGVHLGHQAIFKKIRQAAAEQGGVSVVVTFAPHPLKVLAPERDFRLITTYAEKERLIAESGIDVLVIIPFSREFADIPADNFVRDLLVGRIGMNSLVVGFDYVFGRNRTGDAGLLRRLGEEIGFSVAVLDQVGNGETGFSSSMVRELISSGDVQGVVPLLGRYFSVGGEVVHGFHRGKQLGFPTANIKVEEELLPKPGVYAVKVEGDGWVCDGACNIGNNPTFYGVTETVEVHLLDFDADLYGSRLRVYFVERIRDEREYPDIFALLEAIRDDVSRCLEILADLSLIRHHE
;
A
#
# COMPACT_ATOMS: atom_id res chain seq x y z
N MET A 1 1.59 -1.11 -18.69
CA MET A 1 0.84 0.07 -18.15
C MET A 1 1.57 1.36 -18.52
N LEU A 2 0.86 2.32 -19.13
CA LEU A 2 1.37 3.69 -19.35
C LEU A 2 1.12 4.51 -18.08
N ILE A 3 2.06 5.38 -17.69
CA ILE A 3 1.93 6.22 -16.50
C ILE A 3 2.06 7.69 -16.91
N TYR A 4 1.05 8.50 -16.56
CA TYR A 4 1.05 9.95 -16.69
C TYR A 4 1.08 10.56 -15.29
N ARG A 5 2.03 11.45 -15.04
CA ARG A 5 2.24 12.06 -13.71
C ARG A 5 1.51 13.39 -13.54
N THR A 6 0.93 13.88 -14.61
CA THR A 6 -0.01 15.00 -14.62
C THR A 6 -1.05 14.80 -15.70
N ILE A 7 -2.15 15.54 -15.61
CA ILE A 7 -3.21 15.51 -16.62
C ILE A 7 -2.78 16.14 -17.94
N GLU A 8 -1.88 17.12 -17.88
CA GLU A 8 -1.33 17.83 -19.02
C GLU A 8 -0.48 16.93 -19.91
N GLU A 9 0.12 15.88 -19.37
CA GLU A 9 0.90 14.91 -20.13
C GLU A 9 0.07 14.04 -21.06
N ILE A 10 -1.25 13.94 -20.85
CA ILE A 10 -2.14 13.14 -21.68
C ILE A 10 -2.25 13.82 -23.06
N PRO A 11 -1.77 13.20 -24.16
CA PRO A 11 -1.71 13.87 -25.47
C PRO A 11 -3.09 14.09 -26.11
N ALA A 12 -3.99 13.14 -25.89
CA ALA A 12 -5.38 13.16 -26.37
C ALA A 12 -6.25 12.27 -25.47
N PRO A 13 -7.58 12.50 -25.42
CA PRO A 13 -8.49 11.64 -24.70
C PRO A 13 -8.37 10.17 -25.14
N PHE A 14 -8.41 9.25 -24.17
CA PHE A 14 -8.31 7.82 -24.46
C PHE A 14 -9.62 7.31 -25.10
N PRO A 15 -9.55 6.46 -26.14
CA PRO A 15 -10.75 5.93 -26.77
C PRO A 15 -11.47 4.96 -25.80
N GLN A 16 -12.78 5.12 -25.65
CA GLN A 16 -13.66 4.25 -24.87
C GLN A 16 -13.09 3.93 -23.49
N ALA A 17 -12.58 4.95 -22.76
CA ALA A 17 -11.91 4.75 -21.48
C ALA A 17 -12.89 4.25 -20.38
N ALA A 18 -12.59 3.11 -19.80
CA ALA A 18 -13.20 2.65 -18.56
C ALA A 18 -12.35 3.12 -17.38
N VAL A 19 -12.92 4.03 -16.59
CA VAL A 19 -12.17 4.80 -15.58
C VAL A 19 -12.58 4.39 -14.18
N THR A 20 -11.62 4.42 -13.25
CA THR A 20 -11.88 4.50 -11.82
C THR A 20 -11.02 5.58 -11.19
N VAL A 21 -11.52 6.19 -10.12
CA VAL A 21 -10.84 7.27 -9.40
C VAL A 21 -10.79 6.94 -7.91
N GLY A 22 -9.62 7.03 -7.30
CA GLY A 22 -9.47 6.79 -5.87
C GLY A 22 -8.04 6.96 -5.35
N ASN A 23 -7.89 6.93 -4.03
CA ASN A 23 -6.58 6.98 -3.40
C ASN A 23 -5.81 5.67 -3.57
N PHE A 24 -6.51 4.57 -3.59
CA PHE A 24 -5.99 3.19 -3.76
C PHE A 24 -4.82 2.86 -2.84
N ASP A 25 -4.81 3.44 -1.63
CA ASP A 25 -3.76 3.18 -0.67
C ASP A 25 -3.90 1.76 -0.10
N GLY A 26 -2.80 1.00 -0.17
CA GLY A 26 -2.76 -0.40 0.19
C GLY A 26 -3.23 -1.36 -0.91
N VAL A 27 -3.90 -0.91 -1.97
CA VAL A 27 -4.41 -1.77 -3.07
C VAL A 27 -5.04 -3.07 -2.53
N HIS A 28 -6.00 -2.93 -1.59
CA HIS A 28 -6.70 -4.05 -0.96
C HIS A 28 -7.66 -4.75 -1.94
N LEU A 29 -8.20 -5.91 -1.59
CA LEU A 29 -9.05 -6.72 -2.47
C LEU A 29 -10.28 -5.97 -2.99
N GLY A 30 -10.82 -4.99 -2.23
CA GLY A 30 -11.86 -4.11 -2.72
C GLY A 30 -11.41 -3.22 -3.89
N HIS A 31 -10.19 -2.68 -3.84
CA HIS A 31 -9.59 -1.95 -4.96
C HIS A 31 -9.34 -2.86 -6.17
N GLN A 32 -8.82 -4.06 -5.93
CA GLN A 32 -8.56 -5.04 -6.99
C GLN A 32 -9.84 -5.46 -7.70
N ALA A 33 -10.96 -5.60 -6.98
CA ALA A 33 -12.27 -5.87 -7.58
C ALA A 33 -12.72 -4.73 -8.51
N ILE A 34 -12.48 -3.46 -8.13
CA ILE A 34 -12.72 -2.30 -8.99
C ILE A 34 -11.83 -2.38 -10.24
N PHE A 35 -10.54 -2.66 -10.09
CA PHE A 35 -9.61 -2.79 -11.23
C PHE A 35 -10.04 -3.91 -12.19
N LYS A 36 -10.43 -5.07 -11.67
CA LYS A 36 -10.98 -6.15 -12.48
C LYS A 36 -12.20 -5.69 -13.28
N LYS A 37 -13.10 -4.91 -12.66
CA LYS A 37 -14.32 -4.45 -13.31
C LYS A 37 -14.06 -3.43 -14.41
N ILE A 38 -13.14 -2.47 -14.22
CA ILE A 38 -12.79 -1.51 -15.29
C ILE A 38 -12.07 -2.20 -16.46
N ARG A 39 -11.23 -3.21 -16.19
CA ARG A 39 -10.62 -4.01 -17.26
C ARG A 39 -11.67 -4.75 -18.09
N GLN A 40 -12.66 -5.35 -17.44
CA GLN A 40 -13.77 -6.00 -18.13
C GLN A 40 -14.56 -5.02 -18.98
N ALA A 41 -14.93 -3.86 -18.42
CA ALA A 41 -15.65 -2.83 -19.15
C ALA A 41 -14.84 -2.29 -20.35
N ALA A 42 -13.54 -2.06 -20.19
CA ALA A 42 -12.65 -1.65 -21.27
C ALA A 42 -12.60 -2.70 -22.40
N ALA A 43 -12.45 -3.98 -22.04
CA ALA A 43 -12.41 -5.07 -23.03
C ALA A 43 -13.74 -5.21 -23.80
N GLU A 44 -14.89 -5.08 -23.13
CA GLU A 44 -16.21 -5.14 -23.75
C GLU A 44 -16.44 -3.99 -24.73
N GLN A 45 -15.84 -2.82 -24.51
CA GLN A 45 -15.99 -1.62 -25.32
C GLN A 45 -14.88 -1.46 -26.37
N GLY A 46 -13.88 -2.34 -26.38
CA GLY A 46 -12.69 -2.18 -27.24
C GLY A 46 -11.86 -0.93 -26.88
N GLY A 47 -11.89 -0.53 -25.60
CA GLY A 47 -11.22 0.64 -25.06
C GLY A 47 -10.06 0.31 -24.15
N VAL A 48 -9.73 1.24 -23.22
CA VAL A 48 -8.62 1.12 -22.28
C VAL A 48 -9.09 1.26 -20.83
N SER A 49 -8.47 0.53 -19.92
CA SER A 49 -8.68 0.65 -18.49
C SER A 49 -7.80 1.76 -17.91
N VAL A 50 -8.40 2.73 -17.23
CA VAL A 50 -7.70 3.90 -16.69
C VAL A 50 -7.93 3.99 -15.18
N VAL A 51 -6.86 3.95 -14.41
CA VAL A 51 -6.88 4.27 -12.98
C VAL A 51 -6.41 5.69 -12.78
N VAL A 52 -7.21 6.50 -12.08
CA VAL A 52 -6.84 7.86 -11.67
C VAL A 52 -6.59 7.85 -10.16
N THR A 53 -5.40 8.27 -9.76
CA THR A 53 -5.00 8.37 -8.34
C THR A 53 -4.30 9.69 -8.06
N PHE A 54 -3.92 9.91 -6.81
CA PHE A 54 -3.38 11.19 -6.33
C PHE A 54 -2.02 11.01 -5.66
N ALA A 55 -1.12 11.98 -5.90
CA ALA A 55 0.12 12.14 -5.17
C ALA A 55 0.42 13.65 -4.99
N PRO A 56 0.67 14.14 -3.74
CA PRO A 56 0.58 13.39 -2.50
C PRO A 56 -0.84 12.91 -2.17
N HIS A 57 -0.95 12.00 -1.19
CA HIS A 57 -2.26 11.52 -0.72
C HIS A 57 -3.09 12.71 -0.17
N PRO A 58 -4.40 12.81 -0.49
CA PRO A 58 -5.23 13.94 -0.10
C PRO A 58 -5.15 14.32 1.37
N LEU A 59 -5.08 13.35 2.28
CA LEU A 59 -4.94 13.64 3.72
C LEU A 59 -3.63 14.35 4.09
N LYS A 60 -2.54 14.13 3.36
CA LYS A 60 -1.27 14.84 3.59
C LYS A 60 -1.37 16.33 3.27
N VAL A 61 -2.29 16.71 2.38
CA VAL A 61 -2.51 18.11 1.96
C VAL A 61 -3.61 18.79 2.78
N LEU A 62 -4.71 18.06 3.03
CA LEU A 62 -5.90 18.62 3.68
C LEU A 62 -5.82 18.60 5.20
N ALA A 63 -5.04 17.70 5.78
CA ALA A 63 -4.86 17.55 7.22
C ALA A 63 -3.38 17.27 7.55
N PRO A 64 -2.44 18.20 7.22
CA PRO A 64 -1.00 18.00 7.36
C PRO A 64 -0.55 17.82 8.82
N GLU A 65 -1.38 18.24 9.78
CA GLU A 65 -1.17 18.05 11.21
C GLU A 65 -1.36 16.61 11.68
N ARG A 66 -1.98 15.74 10.85
CA ARG A 66 -2.16 14.33 11.17
C ARG A 66 -0.91 13.56 10.80
N ASP A 67 -0.43 12.72 11.71
CA ASP A 67 0.61 11.73 11.39
C ASP A 67 -0.01 10.65 10.48
N PHE A 68 -0.09 10.96 9.19
CA PHE A 68 -0.66 10.07 8.19
C PHE A 68 0.45 9.39 7.41
N ARG A 69 0.61 8.09 7.62
CA ARG A 69 1.53 7.25 6.89
C ARG A 69 0.80 6.40 5.85
N LEU A 70 1.44 6.15 4.71
CA LEU A 70 0.88 5.35 3.63
C LEU A 70 0.92 3.85 4.00
N ILE A 71 -0.08 3.07 3.56
CA ILE A 71 -0.02 1.60 3.63
C ILE A 71 1.01 1.08 2.62
N THR A 72 1.11 1.73 1.47
CA THR A 72 2.09 1.43 0.42
C THR A 72 2.74 2.72 -0.06
N THR A 73 4.05 2.69 -0.35
CA THR A 73 4.70 3.81 -1.06
C THR A 73 4.02 4.06 -2.41
N TYR A 74 4.26 5.24 -3.00
CA TYR A 74 3.74 5.53 -4.34
C TYR A 74 4.29 4.55 -5.39
N ALA A 75 5.57 4.21 -5.31
CA ALA A 75 6.20 3.24 -6.20
C ALA A 75 5.58 1.84 -6.08
N GLU A 76 5.32 1.39 -4.85
CA GLU A 76 4.67 0.10 -4.61
C GLU A 76 3.22 0.11 -5.10
N LYS A 77 2.49 1.20 -4.90
CA LYS A 77 1.14 1.36 -5.42
C LYS A 77 1.12 1.28 -6.96
N GLU A 78 2.06 1.97 -7.64
CA GLU A 78 2.22 1.90 -9.09
C GLU A 78 2.47 0.46 -9.56
N ARG A 79 3.34 -0.28 -8.86
CA ARG A 79 3.65 -1.68 -9.16
C ARG A 79 2.40 -2.57 -9.02
N LEU A 80 1.68 -2.47 -7.91
CA LEU A 80 0.48 -3.27 -7.64
C LEU A 80 -0.66 -2.98 -8.63
N ILE A 81 -0.84 -1.73 -9.05
CA ILE A 81 -1.80 -1.36 -10.09
C ILE A 81 -1.37 -1.96 -11.44
N ALA A 82 -0.08 -1.93 -11.76
CA ALA A 82 0.43 -2.54 -13.00
C ALA A 82 0.21 -4.06 -13.00
N GLU A 83 0.50 -4.75 -11.90
CA GLU A 83 0.25 -6.19 -11.74
C GLU A 83 -1.23 -6.55 -11.83
N SER A 84 -2.12 -5.62 -11.48
CA SER A 84 -3.56 -5.79 -11.70
C SER A 84 -3.96 -5.71 -13.19
N GLY A 85 -3.01 -5.52 -14.10
CA GLY A 85 -3.23 -5.54 -15.56
C GLY A 85 -3.94 -4.30 -16.09
N ILE A 86 -3.81 -3.15 -15.45
CA ILE A 86 -4.34 -1.86 -15.87
C ILE A 86 -3.52 -1.32 -17.05
N ASP A 87 -4.18 -0.72 -18.04
CA ASP A 87 -3.52 -0.17 -19.24
C ASP A 87 -2.88 1.19 -18.96
N VAL A 88 -3.58 2.06 -18.23
CA VAL A 88 -3.17 3.45 -17.98
C VAL A 88 -3.34 3.83 -16.51
N LEU A 89 -2.31 4.44 -15.93
CA LEU A 89 -2.34 5.09 -14.63
C LEU A 89 -2.13 6.59 -14.80
N VAL A 90 -3.07 7.39 -14.30
CA VAL A 90 -2.97 8.84 -14.22
C VAL A 90 -2.80 9.25 -12.76
N ILE A 91 -1.69 9.91 -12.45
CA ILE A 91 -1.37 10.38 -11.09
C ILE A 91 -1.55 11.89 -11.07
N ILE A 92 -2.59 12.35 -10.40
CA ILE A 92 -2.88 13.78 -10.31
C ILE A 92 -2.11 14.37 -9.13
N PRO A 93 -1.31 15.44 -9.35
CA PRO A 93 -0.74 16.23 -8.25
C PRO A 93 -1.87 16.83 -7.40
N PHE A 94 -2.04 16.30 -6.19
CA PHE A 94 -3.12 16.76 -5.32
C PHE A 94 -2.69 18.00 -4.55
N SER A 95 -3.44 19.09 -4.71
CA SER A 95 -3.24 20.37 -4.01
C SER A 95 -4.55 20.87 -3.40
N ARG A 96 -4.49 21.94 -2.61
CA ARG A 96 -5.70 22.62 -2.10
C ARG A 96 -6.54 23.19 -3.24
N GLU A 97 -5.89 23.76 -4.26
CA GLU A 97 -6.55 24.28 -5.47
C GLU A 97 -7.28 23.15 -6.22
N PHE A 98 -6.66 21.97 -6.33
CA PHE A 98 -7.32 20.81 -6.91
C PHE A 98 -8.52 20.34 -6.07
N ALA A 99 -8.40 20.37 -4.75
CA ALA A 99 -9.49 20.00 -3.85
C ALA A 99 -10.69 20.93 -3.91
N ASP A 100 -10.49 22.17 -4.36
CA ASP A 100 -11.53 23.20 -4.53
C ASP A 100 -12.30 23.08 -5.86
N ILE A 101 -11.95 22.14 -6.75
CA ILE A 101 -12.67 21.90 -8.00
C ILE A 101 -14.09 21.38 -7.68
N PRO A 102 -15.14 22.03 -8.20
CA PRO A 102 -16.52 21.56 -8.06
C PRO A 102 -16.68 20.14 -8.64
N ALA A 103 -17.54 19.32 -8.03
CA ALA A 103 -17.73 17.93 -8.44
C ALA A 103 -18.17 17.81 -9.92
N ASP A 104 -19.03 18.69 -10.38
CA ASP A 104 -19.50 18.72 -11.77
C ASP A 104 -18.35 18.99 -12.76
N ASN A 105 -17.52 20.01 -12.50
CA ASN A 105 -16.34 20.33 -13.32
C ASN A 105 -15.31 19.20 -13.33
N PHE A 106 -15.07 18.55 -12.19
CA PHE A 106 -14.18 17.40 -12.12
C PHE A 106 -14.61 16.30 -13.10
N VAL A 107 -15.91 16.02 -13.20
CA VAL A 107 -16.43 15.02 -14.13
C VAL A 107 -16.37 15.51 -15.58
N ARG A 108 -16.91 16.71 -15.88
CA ARG A 108 -17.04 17.20 -17.25
C ARG A 108 -15.69 17.52 -17.89
N ASP A 109 -14.89 18.32 -17.18
CA ASP A 109 -13.68 18.87 -17.78
C ASP A 109 -12.53 17.86 -17.74
N LEU A 110 -12.41 17.14 -16.60
CA LEU A 110 -11.26 16.27 -16.37
C LEU A 110 -11.54 14.84 -16.81
N LEU A 111 -12.58 14.17 -16.26
CA LEU A 111 -12.82 12.76 -16.58
C LEU A 111 -13.33 12.57 -17.99
N VAL A 112 -14.33 13.34 -18.41
CA VAL A 112 -14.89 13.24 -19.77
C VAL A 112 -14.02 13.99 -20.78
N GLY A 113 -13.75 15.28 -20.54
CA GLY A 113 -13.07 16.13 -21.49
C GLY A 113 -11.62 15.78 -21.73
N ARG A 114 -10.86 15.52 -20.66
CA ARG A 114 -9.41 15.30 -20.75
C ARG A 114 -9.01 13.83 -20.82
N ILE A 115 -9.64 12.96 -20.01
CA ILE A 115 -9.33 11.52 -20.01
C ILE A 115 -10.10 10.78 -21.10
N GLY A 116 -11.30 11.24 -21.48
CA GLY A 116 -12.15 10.57 -22.48
C GLY A 116 -12.99 9.45 -21.87
N MET A 117 -13.41 9.63 -20.61
CA MET A 117 -14.19 8.65 -19.88
C MET A 117 -15.51 8.31 -20.59
N ASN A 118 -15.71 7.04 -20.89
CA ASN A 118 -16.95 6.48 -21.43
C ASN A 118 -17.71 5.62 -20.42
N SER A 119 -17.00 5.05 -19.45
CA SER A 119 -17.60 4.34 -18.33
C SER A 119 -16.81 4.61 -17.05
N LEU A 120 -17.53 4.69 -15.91
CA LEU A 120 -16.96 4.92 -14.59
C LEU A 120 -17.34 3.79 -13.65
N VAL A 121 -16.35 3.24 -12.95
CA VAL A 121 -16.58 2.27 -11.88
C VAL A 121 -16.06 2.82 -10.56
N VAL A 122 -16.91 2.89 -9.56
CA VAL A 122 -16.57 3.39 -8.21
C VAL A 122 -17.08 2.47 -7.12
N GLY A 123 -16.54 2.60 -5.91
CA GLY A 123 -17.07 1.92 -4.73
C GLY A 123 -18.36 2.59 -4.23
N PHE A 124 -19.12 1.88 -3.42
CA PHE A 124 -20.42 2.32 -2.88
C PHE A 124 -20.33 3.61 -2.03
N ASP A 125 -19.20 3.86 -1.40
CA ASP A 125 -18.93 5.00 -0.51
C ASP A 125 -18.16 6.14 -1.19
N TYR A 126 -18.04 6.09 -2.52
CA TYR A 126 -17.26 7.05 -3.28
C TYR A 126 -17.85 8.45 -3.21
N VAL A 127 -17.02 9.40 -2.77
CA VAL A 127 -17.34 10.83 -2.73
C VAL A 127 -16.18 11.64 -3.27
N PHE A 128 -16.45 12.76 -3.94
CA PHE A 128 -15.44 13.54 -4.64
C PHE A 128 -15.81 15.03 -4.77
N GLY A 129 -14.88 15.81 -5.35
CA GLY A 129 -15.05 17.24 -5.57
C GLY A 129 -15.01 18.06 -4.27
N ARG A 130 -15.10 19.38 -4.45
CA ARG A 130 -15.03 20.34 -3.33
C ARG A 130 -16.04 20.00 -2.25
N ASN A 131 -15.55 19.94 -1.01
CA ASN A 131 -16.32 19.59 0.19
C ASN A 131 -17.04 18.23 0.11
N ARG A 132 -16.55 17.31 -0.75
CA ARG A 132 -17.13 15.97 -0.95
C ARG A 132 -18.59 16.02 -1.40
N THR A 133 -18.97 17.02 -2.21
CA THR A 133 -20.34 17.23 -2.69
C THR A 133 -20.75 16.28 -3.82
N GLY A 134 -19.79 15.63 -4.47
CA GLY A 134 -20.03 14.61 -5.48
C GLY A 134 -20.26 13.23 -4.86
N ASP A 135 -21.26 12.52 -5.34
CA ASP A 135 -21.62 11.17 -4.94
C ASP A 135 -22.09 10.32 -6.15
N ALA A 136 -22.49 9.07 -5.90
CA ALA A 136 -23.00 8.19 -6.95
C ALA A 136 -24.29 8.71 -7.60
N GLY A 137 -25.11 9.48 -6.91
CA GLY A 137 -26.32 10.11 -7.44
C GLY A 137 -25.99 11.18 -8.46
N LEU A 138 -25.03 12.06 -8.15
CA LEU A 138 -24.53 13.05 -9.09
C LEU A 138 -23.92 12.39 -10.33
N LEU A 139 -23.12 11.35 -10.15
CA LEU A 139 -22.49 10.63 -11.27
C LEU A 139 -23.51 10.02 -12.22
N ARG A 140 -24.58 9.40 -11.72
CA ARG A 140 -25.65 8.84 -12.55
C ARG A 140 -26.38 9.91 -13.36
N ARG A 141 -26.73 11.05 -12.73
CA ARG A 141 -27.35 12.18 -13.45
C ARG A 141 -26.46 12.73 -14.56
N LEU A 142 -25.17 12.93 -14.26
CA LEU A 142 -24.20 13.39 -15.26
C LEU A 142 -24.00 12.34 -16.36
N GLY A 143 -24.02 11.05 -16.03
CA GLY A 143 -23.95 9.96 -16.99
C GLY A 143 -25.12 9.99 -17.98
N GLU A 144 -26.35 10.21 -17.51
CA GLU A 144 -27.54 10.35 -18.34
C GLU A 144 -27.48 11.61 -19.23
N GLU A 145 -26.93 12.71 -18.70
CA GLU A 145 -26.82 13.98 -19.41
C GLU A 145 -25.73 13.98 -20.48
N ILE A 146 -24.56 13.44 -20.18
CA ILE A 146 -23.33 13.53 -21.00
C ILE A 146 -23.15 12.28 -21.88
N GLY A 147 -23.69 11.14 -21.47
CA GLY A 147 -23.62 9.89 -22.21
C GLY A 147 -22.51 8.92 -21.78
N PHE A 148 -22.18 8.86 -20.48
CA PHE A 148 -21.29 7.84 -19.93
C PHE A 148 -22.03 6.90 -18.95
N SER A 149 -21.55 5.66 -18.83
CA SER A 149 -22.14 4.69 -17.90
C SER A 149 -21.48 4.75 -16.52
N VAL A 150 -22.25 4.45 -15.45
CA VAL A 150 -21.77 4.41 -14.08
C VAL A 150 -22.09 3.06 -13.45
N ALA A 151 -21.08 2.35 -13.01
CA ALA A 151 -21.21 1.15 -12.19
C ALA A 151 -20.72 1.46 -10.77
N VAL A 152 -21.58 1.19 -9.79
CA VAL A 152 -21.21 1.27 -8.37
C VAL A 152 -21.04 -0.15 -7.87
N LEU A 153 -19.84 -0.49 -7.40
CA LEU A 153 -19.59 -1.80 -6.79
C LEU A 153 -20.04 -1.80 -5.35
N ASP A 154 -20.75 -2.85 -4.99
CA ASP A 154 -21.06 -3.15 -3.61
C ASP A 154 -19.79 -3.40 -2.80
N GLN A 155 -19.93 -3.31 -1.50
CA GLN A 155 -18.84 -3.53 -0.57
C GLN A 155 -18.26 -4.95 -0.72
N VAL A 156 -16.97 -5.06 -1.05
CA VAL A 156 -16.26 -6.33 -1.03
C VAL A 156 -15.83 -6.62 0.41
N GLY A 157 -16.14 -7.81 0.91
CA GLY A 157 -15.84 -8.17 2.30
C GLY A 157 -16.21 -9.60 2.66
N ASN A 158 -16.03 -9.96 3.92
CA ASN A 158 -16.35 -11.28 4.49
C ASN A 158 -17.79 -11.33 5.07
N GLY A 159 -18.77 -10.87 4.30
CA GLY A 159 -20.19 -10.86 4.71
C GLY A 159 -20.61 -9.59 5.46
N GLU A 160 -20.31 -9.44 6.74
CA GLU A 160 -20.77 -8.29 7.54
C GLU A 160 -19.86 -7.06 7.50
N THR A 161 -18.57 -7.24 7.19
CA THR A 161 -17.57 -6.16 7.15
C THR A 161 -16.92 -6.03 5.79
N GLY A 162 -16.98 -4.83 5.22
CA GLY A 162 -16.31 -4.51 3.97
C GLY A 162 -14.84 -4.15 4.14
N PHE A 163 -14.04 -4.51 3.16
CA PHE A 163 -12.62 -4.19 3.15
C PHE A 163 -12.41 -2.69 2.91
N SER A 164 -11.58 -2.07 3.75
CA SER A 164 -11.23 -0.66 3.62
C SER A 164 -9.78 -0.41 4.03
N SER A 165 -9.18 0.68 3.50
CA SER A 165 -7.84 1.10 3.93
C SER A 165 -7.79 1.44 5.43
N SER A 166 -8.90 1.88 6.03
CA SER A 166 -8.96 2.14 7.49
C SER A 166 -8.81 0.86 8.30
N MET A 167 -9.50 -0.22 7.91
CA MET A 167 -9.38 -1.52 8.55
C MET A 167 -7.97 -2.11 8.39
N VAL A 168 -7.38 -2.00 7.20
CA VAL A 168 -5.98 -2.41 6.96
C VAL A 168 -5.03 -1.67 7.90
N ARG A 169 -5.21 -0.34 8.05
CA ARG A 169 -4.38 0.46 8.98
C ARG A 169 -4.52 0.02 10.43
N GLU A 170 -5.74 -0.22 10.88
CA GLU A 170 -6.02 -0.66 12.25
C GLU A 170 -5.30 -1.98 12.57
N LEU A 171 -5.41 -2.97 11.68
CA LEU A 171 -4.75 -4.26 11.85
C LEU A 171 -3.22 -4.12 11.86
N ILE A 172 -2.64 -3.35 10.93
CA ILE A 172 -1.19 -3.09 10.90
C ILE A 172 -0.76 -2.41 12.21
N SER A 173 -1.45 -1.34 12.61
CA SER A 173 -1.11 -0.57 13.81
C SER A 173 -1.28 -1.36 15.11
N SER A 174 -2.16 -2.35 15.15
CA SER A 174 -2.31 -3.29 16.27
C SER A 174 -1.26 -4.41 16.26
N GLY A 175 -0.56 -4.61 15.13
CA GLY A 175 0.41 -5.68 14.92
C GLY A 175 -0.20 -6.99 14.42
N ASP A 176 -1.49 -7.00 14.08
CA ASP A 176 -2.17 -8.16 13.50
C ASP A 176 -1.89 -8.25 11.99
N VAL A 177 -0.65 -8.58 11.65
CA VAL A 177 -0.20 -8.69 10.26
C VAL A 177 -0.81 -9.89 9.53
N GLN A 178 -1.22 -10.94 10.26
CA GLN A 178 -1.93 -12.10 9.71
C GLN A 178 -3.36 -11.72 9.30
N GLY A 179 -4.07 -10.95 10.13
CA GLY A 179 -5.41 -10.44 9.84
C GLY A 179 -5.46 -9.50 8.64
N VAL A 180 -4.31 -8.94 8.21
CA VAL A 180 -4.22 -8.10 7.01
C VAL A 180 -4.27 -8.92 5.71
N VAL A 181 -3.78 -10.16 5.71
CA VAL A 181 -3.67 -11.00 4.50
C VAL A 181 -5.02 -11.19 3.80
N PRO A 182 -6.14 -11.51 4.49
CA PRO A 182 -7.44 -11.63 3.85
C PRO A 182 -7.97 -10.33 3.22
N LEU A 183 -7.45 -9.16 3.64
CA LEU A 183 -7.87 -7.86 3.12
C LEU A 183 -7.04 -7.44 1.91
N LEU A 184 -5.73 -7.71 1.95
CA LEU A 184 -4.79 -7.34 0.89
C LEU A 184 -4.68 -8.40 -0.21
N GLY A 185 -4.97 -9.68 0.10
CA GLY A 185 -4.66 -10.82 -0.74
C GLY A 185 -3.17 -11.14 -0.84
N ARG A 186 -2.35 -10.54 0.03
CA ARG A 186 -0.91 -10.72 0.12
C ARG A 186 -0.40 -10.37 1.51
N TYR A 187 0.85 -10.72 1.82
CA TYR A 187 1.48 -10.22 3.04
C TYR A 187 1.65 -8.70 2.97
N PHE A 188 1.43 -8.03 4.11
CA PHE A 188 1.83 -6.64 4.26
C PHE A 188 3.35 -6.54 4.20
N SER A 189 3.87 -5.53 3.53
CA SER A 189 5.31 -5.36 3.39
C SER A 189 5.72 -3.89 3.44
N VAL A 190 6.95 -3.66 3.90
CA VAL A 190 7.62 -2.37 3.81
C VAL A 190 8.92 -2.51 3.02
N GLY A 191 9.33 -1.45 2.35
CA GLY A 191 10.56 -1.43 1.58
C GLY A 191 11.50 -0.33 2.04
N GLY A 192 12.80 -0.55 1.89
CA GLY A 192 13.78 0.48 2.22
C GLY A 192 15.20 0.11 1.83
N GLU A 193 16.09 1.07 2.00
CA GLU A 193 17.54 0.90 1.82
C GLU A 193 18.15 0.36 3.11
N VAL A 194 19.09 -0.57 2.98
CA VAL A 194 19.89 -1.06 4.11
C VAL A 194 20.92 0.00 4.49
N VAL A 195 20.82 0.51 5.71
CA VAL A 195 21.71 1.54 6.26
C VAL A 195 22.53 1.01 7.43
N HIS A 196 23.60 1.73 7.79
CA HIS A 196 24.38 1.40 8.97
C HIS A 196 23.57 1.63 10.24
N GLY A 197 23.53 0.62 11.10
CA GLY A 197 22.98 0.68 12.44
C GLY A 197 24.06 0.70 13.53
N PHE A 198 23.69 0.43 14.75
CA PHE A 198 24.62 0.42 15.91
C PHE A 198 25.49 -0.84 15.98
N HIS A 199 25.38 -1.80 15.07
CA HIS A 199 26.15 -3.06 14.98
C HIS A 199 26.06 -3.96 16.24
N ARG A 200 25.09 -3.75 17.14
CA ARG A 200 24.93 -4.52 18.38
C ARG A 200 24.62 -6.00 18.07
N GLY A 201 23.76 -6.27 17.10
CA GLY A 201 23.42 -7.65 16.71
C GLY A 201 24.62 -8.45 16.23
N LYS A 202 25.54 -7.87 15.47
CA LYS A 202 26.76 -8.53 15.00
C LYS A 202 27.66 -8.98 16.17
N GLN A 203 27.80 -8.17 17.22
CA GLN A 203 28.59 -8.50 18.41
C GLN A 203 27.96 -9.66 19.21
N LEU A 204 26.64 -9.82 19.09
CA LEU A 204 25.85 -10.87 19.77
C LEU A 204 25.75 -12.17 18.95
N GLY A 205 26.29 -12.21 17.70
CA GLY A 205 26.17 -13.35 16.81
C GLY A 205 24.90 -13.39 15.97
N PHE A 206 24.08 -12.32 16.00
CA PHE A 206 22.86 -12.16 15.22
C PHE A 206 22.95 -10.88 14.39
N PRO A 207 23.71 -10.86 13.27
CA PRO A 207 23.83 -9.67 12.44
C PRO A 207 22.46 -9.26 11.89
N THR A 208 22.15 -7.95 11.95
CA THR A 208 20.89 -7.40 11.46
C THR A 208 21.12 -6.37 10.34
N ALA A 209 20.25 -6.39 9.33
CA ALA A 209 20.11 -5.32 8.36
C ALA A 209 19.14 -4.26 8.93
N ASN A 210 19.59 -3.01 8.98
CA ASN A 210 18.75 -1.89 9.39
C ASN A 210 18.10 -1.31 8.14
N ILE A 211 16.77 -1.38 8.05
CA ILE A 211 16.02 -0.92 6.90
C ILE A 211 15.52 0.50 7.16
N LYS A 212 15.97 1.43 6.33
CA LYS A 212 15.44 2.80 6.32
C LYS A 212 14.12 2.84 5.54
N VAL A 213 13.03 2.69 6.27
CA VAL A 213 11.67 2.80 5.72
C VAL A 213 11.33 4.28 5.55
N GLU A 214 10.66 4.63 4.45
CA GLU A 214 10.34 6.02 4.13
C GLU A 214 9.06 6.49 4.83
N GLU A 215 7.93 6.46 4.10
CA GLU A 215 6.66 7.05 4.56
C GLU A 215 5.57 6.02 4.85
N GLU A 216 5.93 4.75 4.90
CA GLU A 216 5.00 3.65 5.12
C GLU A 216 4.62 3.52 6.59
N LEU A 217 3.40 3.07 6.81
CA LEU A 217 2.92 2.64 8.10
C LEU A 217 3.72 1.41 8.56
N LEU A 218 4.22 1.42 9.79
CA LEU A 218 4.86 0.27 10.38
C LEU A 218 3.88 -0.51 11.27
N PRO A 219 4.02 -1.83 11.39
CA PRO A 219 3.32 -2.60 12.39
C PRO A 219 3.73 -2.17 13.81
N LYS A 220 2.85 -2.46 14.79
CA LYS A 220 3.15 -2.21 16.21
C LYS A 220 4.55 -2.71 16.58
N PRO A 221 5.33 -1.97 17.39
CA PRO A 221 6.63 -2.44 17.88
C PRO A 221 6.59 -3.86 18.45
N GLY A 222 7.60 -4.66 18.09
CA GLY A 222 7.68 -6.08 18.47
C GLY A 222 8.53 -6.90 17.51
N VAL A 223 8.54 -8.21 17.72
CA VAL A 223 9.28 -9.17 16.89
C VAL A 223 8.31 -9.91 15.97
N TYR A 224 8.75 -10.09 14.72
CA TYR A 224 7.95 -10.65 13.63
C TYR A 224 8.73 -11.71 12.85
N ALA A 225 8.07 -12.79 12.47
CA ALA A 225 8.52 -13.68 11.41
C ALA A 225 8.26 -13.02 10.05
N VAL A 226 9.30 -12.91 9.23
CA VAL A 226 9.24 -12.20 7.96
C VAL A 226 9.90 -12.99 6.83
N LYS A 227 9.42 -12.75 5.59
CA LYS A 227 10.20 -13.06 4.40
C LYS A 227 10.84 -11.79 3.87
N VAL A 228 12.07 -11.89 3.40
CA VAL A 228 12.85 -10.74 2.92
C VAL A 228 13.21 -10.97 1.46
N GLU A 229 12.87 -10.01 0.62
CA GLU A 229 13.17 -10.04 -0.80
C GLU A 229 14.25 -9.00 -1.13
N GLY A 230 15.29 -9.42 -1.77
CA GLY A 230 16.32 -8.61 -2.40
C GLY A 230 16.35 -8.84 -3.91
N ASP A 231 17.40 -8.35 -4.56
CA ASP A 231 17.58 -8.50 -6.01
C ASP A 231 17.85 -9.97 -6.37
N GLY A 232 16.82 -10.65 -6.87
CA GLY A 232 16.88 -12.02 -7.35
C GLY A 232 16.87 -13.11 -6.26
N TRP A 233 16.62 -12.77 -4.98
CA TRP A 233 16.54 -13.75 -3.90
C TRP A 233 15.44 -13.43 -2.89
N VAL A 234 14.98 -14.47 -2.19
CA VAL A 234 14.07 -14.38 -1.04
C VAL A 234 14.63 -15.26 0.05
N CYS A 235 14.67 -14.78 1.29
CA CYS A 235 15.05 -15.56 2.46
C CYS A 235 14.11 -15.30 3.62
N ASP A 236 14.22 -16.14 4.64
CA ASP A 236 13.50 -16.02 5.90
C ASP A 236 14.22 -15.06 6.84
N GLY A 237 13.48 -14.44 7.76
CA GLY A 237 14.05 -13.50 8.69
C GLY A 237 13.26 -13.33 9.98
N ALA A 238 13.95 -12.86 11.01
CA ALA A 238 13.37 -12.34 12.24
C ALA A 238 13.49 -10.81 12.23
N CYS A 239 12.38 -10.10 12.26
CA CYS A 239 12.34 -8.65 12.21
C CYS A 239 11.97 -8.08 13.58
N ASN A 240 12.77 -7.15 14.07
CA ASN A 240 12.42 -6.32 15.22
C ASN A 240 12.00 -4.92 14.73
N ILE A 241 10.77 -4.52 15.09
CA ILE A 241 10.34 -3.13 15.02
C ILE A 241 10.48 -2.55 16.40
N GLY A 242 11.38 -1.58 16.56
CA GLY A 242 11.71 -0.97 17.83
C GLY A 242 11.58 0.53 17.83
N ASN A 243 11.47 1.09 19.04
CA ASN A 243 11.45 2.53 19.27
C ASN A 243 12.80 2.97 19.84
N ASN A 244 13.57 3.71 19.04
CA ASN A 244 14.81 4.31 19.52
C ASN A 244 14.57 5.77 19.93
N PRO A 245 14.75 6.10 21.23
CA PRO A 245 14.73 7.50 21.68
C PRO A 245 15.87 8.29 21.01
N THR A 246 15.55 9.42 20.39
CA THR A 246 16.52 10.36 19.83
C THR A 246 16.35 11.72 20.45
N PHE A 247 17.32 12.64 20.26
CA PHE A 247 17.21 14.03 20.72
C PHE A 247 16.03 14.79 20.12
N TYR A 248 15.44 14.30 19.03
CA TYR A 248 14.32 14.91 18.31
C TYR A 248 13.00 14.13 18.42
N GLY A 249 12.93 13.08 19.26
CA GLY A 249 11.75 12.26 19.44
C GLY A 249 12.04 10.75 19.40
N VAL A 250 11.01 9.96 19.16
CA VAL A 250 11.13 8.50 19.00
C VAL A 250 11.21 8.20 17.51
N THR A 251 12.26 7.52 17.09
CA THR A 251 12.39 7.01 15.70
C THR A 251 12.15 5.52 15.72
N GLU A 252 11.18 5.07 14.94
CA GLU A 252 10.94 3.64 14.71
C GLU A 252 12.06 3.06 13.86
N THR A 253 12.58 1.91 14.28
CA THR A 253 13.63 1.17 13.56
C THR A 253 13.09 -0.16 13.08
N VAL A 254 13.50 -0.58 11.89
CA VAL A 254 13.21 -1.89 11.32
C VAL A 254 14.55 -2.60 11.18
N GLU A 255 14.79 -3.58 12.04
CA GLU A 255 16.02 -4.38 12.07
C GLU A 255 15.68 -5.83 11.73
N VAL A 256 16.29 -6.37 10.69
CA VAL A 256 16.01 -7.73 10.23
C VAL A 256 17.26 -8.60 10.32
N HIS A 257 17.18 -9.66 11.11
CA HIS A 257 18.14 -10.76 11.08
C HIS A 257 17.73 -11.75 9.98
N LEU A 258 18.49 -11.81 8.89
CA LEU A 258 18.27 -12.74 7.79
C LEU A 258 18.79 -14.12 8.19
N LEU A 259 17.95 -15.14 8.04
CA LEU A 259 18.29 -16.52 8.42
C LEU A 259 19.05 -17.20 7.28
N ASP A 260 20.12 -17.90 7.63
CA ASP A 260 21.00 -18.63 6.68
C ASP A 260 21.50 -17.76 5.50
N PHE A 261 21.75 -16.47 5.78
CA PHE A 261 22.17 -15.51 4.78
C PHE A 261 23.44 -14.76 5.22
N ASP A 262 24.45 -14.75 4.35
CA ASP A 262 25.73 -14.10 4.62
C ASP A 262 26.19 -13.32 3.38
N ALA A 263 25.83 -12.03 3.30
CA ALA A 263 26.28 -11.11 2.28
C ALA A 263 26.32 -9.67 2.81
N ASP A 264 27.12 -8.82 2.19
CA ASP A 264 27.08 -7.38 2.44
C ASP A 264 25.87 -6.77 1.70
N LEU A 265 24.94 -6.20 2.47
CA LEU A 265 23.68 -5.64 1.97
C LEU A 265 23.63 -4.12 2.04
N TYR A 266 24.66 -3.43 2.54
CA TYR A 266 24.63 -1.97 2.66
C TYR A 266 24.37 -1.28 1.33
N GLY A 267 23.44 -0.32 1.32
CA GLY A 267 22.98 0.38 0.13
C GLY A 267 22.02 -0.41 -0.77
N SER A 268 21.80 -1.70 -0.50
CA SER A 268 20.81 -2.50 -1.23
C SER A 268 19.39 -2.13 -0.79
N ARG A 269 18.43 -2.24 -1.70
CA ARG A 269 17.01 -2.11 -1.37
C ARG A 269 16.44 -3.48 -1.06
N LEU A 270 15.79 -3.60 0.08
CA LEU A 270 15.09 -4.81 0.51
C LEU A 270 13.61 -4.53 0.69
N ARG A 271 12.80 -5.58 0.55
CA ARG A 271 11.39 -5.60 0.92
C ARG A 271 11.15 -6.66 1.99
N VAL A 272 10.54 -6.25 3.10
CA VAL A 272 10.24 -7.09 4.25
C VAL A 272 8.76 -7.37 4.29
N TYR A 273 8.38 -8.63 4.14
CA TYR A 273 6.99 -9.12 4.17
C TYR A 273 6.70 -9.72 5.54
N PHE A 274 5.73 -9.16 6.26
CA PHE A 274 5.35 -9.57 7.60
C PHE A 274 4.40 -10.75 7.54
N VAL A 275 4.82 -11.89 8.11
CA VAL A 275 4.05 -13.13 8.09
C VAL A 275 3.27 -13.29 9.38
N GLU A 276 3.94 -13.21 10.54
CA GLU A 276 3.31 -13.40 11.86
C GLU A 276 4.03 -12.56 12.91
N ARG A 277 3.26 -12.04 13.87
CA ARG A 277 3.80 -11.37 15.04
C ARG A 277 4.13 -12.38 16.13
N ILE A 278 5.36 -12.37 16.63
CA ILE A 278 5.84 -13.33 17.65
C ILE A 278 5.56 -12.81 19.06
N ARG A 279 5.96 -11.56 19.35
CA ARG A 279 5.84 -10.97 20.68
C ARG A 279 5.99 -9.45 20.68
N ASP A 280 5.64 -8.82 21.83
CA ASP A 280 5.96 -7.41 22.10
C ASP A 280 7.46 -7.21 22.37
N GLU A 281 7.96 -5.97 22.17
CA GLU A 281 9.26 -5.57 22.72
C GLU A 281 9.25 -5.68 24.24
N ARG A 282 10.39 -6.06 24.81
CA ARG A 282 10.60 -6.10 26.25
C ARG A 282 12.06 -5.82 26.60
N GLU A 283 12.29 -5.28 27.79
CA GLU A 283 13.61 -5.13 28.36
C GLU A 283 14.07 -6.45 29.00
N TYR A 284 15.38 -6.67 28.99
CA TYR A 284 15.99 -7.86 29.53
C TYR A 284 16.94 -7.47 30.67
N PRO A 285 17.00 -8.27 31.76
CA PRO A 285 17.82 -7.96 32.93
C PRO A 285 19.32 -8.00 32.62
N ASP A 286 19.72 -8.84 31.67
CA ASP A 286 21.12 -9.01 31.28
C ASP A 286 21.21 -9.52 29.83
N ILE A 287 22.45 -9.61 29.32
CA ILE A 287 22.78 -10.04 27.97
C ILE A 287 22.46 -11.53 27.73
N PHE A 288 22.51 -12.37 28.75
CA PHE A 288 22.25 -13.80 28.58
C PHE A 288 20.76 -14.03 28.34
N ALA A 289 19.89 -13.37 29.11
CA ALA A 289 18.46 -13.41 28.93
C ALA A 289 18.04 -12.86 27.56
N LEU A 290 18.71 -11.79 27.07
CA LEU A 290 18.50 -11.27 25.73
C LEU A 290 18.89 -12.30 24.64
N LEU A 291 20.06 -12.94 24.78
CA LEU A 291 20.53 -13.93 23.79
C LEU A 291 19.65 -15.18 23.76
N GLU A 292 19.15 -15.63 24.91
CA GLU A 292 18.19 -16.74 24.99
C GLU A 292 16.89 -16.37 24.24
N ALA A 293 16.33 -15.20 24.53
CA ALA A 293 15.13 -14.73 23.85
C ALA A 293 15.30 -14.59 22.33
N ILE A 294 16.46 -14.09 21.84
CA ILE A 294 16.72 -14.00 20.41
C ILE A 294 16.78 -15.40 19.78
N ARG A 295 17.37 -16.39 20.44
CA ARG A 295 17.40 -17.78 19.95
C ARG A 295 16.00 -18.39 19.85
N ASP A 296 15.16 -18.13 20.87
CA ASP A 296 13.76 -18.58 20.87
C ASP A 296 12.97 -17.92 19.74
N ASP A 297 13.16 -16.61 19.53
CA ASP A 297 12.53 -15.88 18.43
C ASP A 297 12.94 -16.44 17.06
N VAL A 298 14.24 -16.71 16.85
CA VAL A 298 14.75 -17.31 15.61
C VAL A 298 14.17 -18.71 15.39
N SER A 299 14.16 -19.54 16.45
CA SER A 299 13.57 -20.89 16.35
C SER A 299 12.09 -20.81 16.00
N ARG A 300 11.35 -19.90 16.61
CA ARG A 300 9.94 -19.68 16.31
C ARG A 300 9.72 -19.16 14.89
N CYS A 301 10.57 -18.25 14.39
CA CYS A 301 10.54 -17.81 13.00
C CYS A 301 10.72 -18.98 12.03
N LEU A 302 11.70 -19.86 12.26
CA LEU A 302 11.93 -21.04 11.43
C LEU A 302 10.71 -21.96 11.38
N GLU A 303 10.06 -22.21 12.54
CA GLU A 303 8.82 -23.00 12.58
C GLU A 303 7.69 -22.38 11.78
N ILE A 304 7.47 -21.05 11.92
CA ILE A 304 6.39 -20.32 11.24
C ILE A 304 6.62 -20.25 9.73
N LEU A 305 7.87 -20.03 9.32
CA LEU A 305 8.23 -19.80 7.92
C LEU A 305 8.51 -21.08 7.14
N ALA A 306 8.64 -22.24 7.83
CA ALA A 306 8.83 -23.51 7.19
C ALA A 306 7.71 -23.77 6.15
N ASP A 307 8.11 -24.14 4.94
CA ASP A 307 7.21 -24.50 3.83
C ASP A 307 6.24 -23.38 3.37
N LEU A 308 6.38 -22.14 3.90
CA LEU A 308 5.58 -21.01 3.43
C LEU A 308 6.16 -20.40 2.15
N SER A 309 5.33 -20.32 1.13
CA SER A 309 5.63 -19.52 -0.07
C SER A 309 5.30 -18.04 0.16
N LEU A 310 6.05 -17.16 -0.50
CA LEU A 310 5.77 -15.73 -0.44
C LEU A 310 4.50 -15.39 -1.25
N ILE A 311 3.48 -14.87 -0.56
CA ILE A 311 2.27 -14.35 -1.19
C ILE A 311 2.51 -12.87 -1.54
N ARG A 312 2.79 -12.56 -2.81
CA ARG A 312 3.07 -11.21 -3.30
C ARG A 312 1.81 -10.47 -3.76
N HIS A 313 1.02 -11.11 -4.60
CA HIS A 313 -0.24 -10.62 -5.14
C HIS A 313 -1.06 -11.82 -5.61
N HIS A 314 -2.40 -11.76 -5.55
CA HIS A 314 -3.23 -12.81 -6.15
C HIS A 314 -3.22 -12.67 -7.68
N GLU A 315 -2.91 -13.79 -8.35
CA GLU A 315 -3.16 -13.95 -9.78
C GLU A 315 -4.67 -14.03 -10.10
#